data_9b50604c910d5de83aa6c59084723131
#
_entry.id   9b50604c910d5de83aa6c59084723131
#
_cell.length_a   1.000
_cell.length_b   1.000
_cell.length_c   1.000
_cell.angle_alpha   90.00
_cell.angle_beta   90.00
_cell.angle_gamma   90.00
#
_symmetry.space_group_name_H-M   'P 1'
#
loop_
_entity.id
_entity.type
_entity.pdbx_description
1 polymer ?
#
loop_
_entity_poly.entity_id
_entity_poly.type
_entity_poly.pdbx_seq_one_letter_code
_entity_poly.pdbx_strand_id
1 'polypeptide(L)'
;MSSIRLLVTGLCLAAVAALSCSNDPTGNSTVPGSADVFFSLNVDGAPLQLNSMIYTNPAGTLYSIKELRFIVSDLRMQEDTGKWIVLKKVHYFDIGDASTQIIHVTGLPHANYQSVSFTFGLTTAKNTPNAYPAVPLIMAWPPTLGADLGYHYMQIEGNYETDAGTHATAGYTTHTGPRHLDGTNPSYPGVVDATPYDFSFPISIPFTPAHIHEGGHGELDITINLNGWYKDHTPADGVDTGYDFKALSNQMIMGDLDAQGKLQTNGPECFNATMVAHGGHDH
;
A
#
# COMPACT_ATOMS: atom_id res chain seq x y z
N MET A 1 31.64 49.87 -79.46
CA MET A 1 31.91 48.78 -78.53
C MET A 1 30.55 48.39 -77.99
N SER A 2 29.93 47.40 -78.63
CA SER A 2 28.55 46.96 -78.36
C SER A 2 28.56 45.76 -77.36
N SER A 3 27.84 45.89 -76.28
CA SER A 3 27.64 44.81 -75.31
C SER A 3 26.29 44.17 -75.59
N ILE A 4 26.33 42.91 -76.00
CA ILE A 4 25.16 42.02 -76.18
C ILE A 4 24.71 41.50 -74.82
N ARG A 5 23.46 41.77 -74.45
CA ARG A 5 22.79 41.17 -73.29
C ARG A 5 22.03 39.94 -73.73
N LEU A 6 22.44 38.79 -73.17
CA LEU A 6 21.76 37.50 -73.38
C LEU A 6 20.65 37.36 -72.33
N LEU A 7 19.40 37.27 -72.82
CA LEU A 7 18.23 36.98 -71.95
C LEU A 7 18.07 35.48 -71.83
N VAL A 8 18.23 34.94 -70.62
CA VAL A 8 17.93 33.55 -70.34
C VAL A 8 16.56 33.51 -69.67
N THR A 9 15.57 33.03 -70.37
CA THR A 9 14.23 32.69 -69.87
C THR A 9 14.28 31.39 -69.20
N GLY A 10 14.30 31.36 -67.83
CA GLY A 10 14.17 30.16 -67.02
C GLY A 10 12.70 29.76 -66.89
N LEU A 11 12.39 28.58 -67.43
CA LEU A 11 11.10 27.91 -67.24
C LEU A 11 11.05 27.27 -65.89
N CYS A 12 10.31 27.83 -64.90
CA CYS A 12 10.03 27.22 -63.60
C CYS A 12 8.96 26.16 -63.77
N LEU A 13 9.37 24.88 -63.79
CA LEU A 13 8.45 23.75 -63.59
C LEU A 13 8.05 23.66 -62.14
N ALA A 14 6.83 24.03 -61.79
CA ALA A 14 6.26 23.82 -60.48
C ALA A 14 5.83 22.36 -60.37
N ALA A 15 6.64 21.54 -59.66
CA ALA A 15 6.23 20.19 -59.25
C ALA A 15 5.22 20.32 -58.09
N VAL A 16 3.95 20.12 -58.37
CA VAL A 16 2.92 19.92 -57.34
C VAL A 16 3.13 18.55 -56.72
N ALA A 17 3.80 18.48 -55.55
CA ALA A 17 3.80 17.29 -54.73
C ALA A 17 2.41 17.16 -54.14
N ALA A 18 1.61 16.24 -54.63
CA ALA A 18 0.40 15.77 -53.99
C ALA A 18 0.82 15.05 -52.69
N LEU A 19 0.71 15.72 -51.54
CA LEU A 19 0.68 15.04 -50.26
C LEU A 19 -0.61 14.22 -50.23
N SER A 20 -0.53 12.93 -50.57
CA SER A 20 -1.55 11.98 -50.19
C SER A 20 -1.46 11.80 -48.69
N CYS A 21 -2.33 12.47 -47.94
CA CYS A 21 -2.64 12.00 -46.60
C CYS A 21 -3.26 10.61 -46.73
N SER A 22 -2.48 9.57 -46.56
CA SER A 22 -3.02 8.25 -46.25
C SER A 22 -3.63 8.38 -44.86
N ASN A 23 -4.92 8.63 -44.78
CA ASN A 23 -5.71 8.29 -43.63
C ASN A 23 -5.64 6.77 -43.55
N ASP A 24 -4.71 6.26 -42.74
CA ASP A 24 -4.71 4.87 -42.30
C ASP A 24 -5.81 4.77 -41.23
N PRO A 25 -6.99 4.16 -41.50
CA PRO A 25 -8.08 4.09 -40.53
C PRO A 25 -7.87 2.99 -39.49
N THR A 26 -6.66 2.48 -39.35
CA THR A 26 -6.32 1.39 -38.41
C THR A 26 -5.40 1.81 -37.28
N GLY A 27 -5.31 3.10 -36.96
CA GLY A 27 -4.84 3.53 -35.66
C GLY A 27 -5.92 3.24 -34.62
N ASN A 28 -6.00 1.99 -34.17
CA ASN A 28 -6.80 1.59 -33.02
C ASN A 28 -6.20 2.27 -31.79
N SER A 29 -6.49 3.56 -31.61
CA SER A 29 -6.16 4.30 -30.41
C SER A 29 -7.09 3.82 -29.33
N THR A 30 -6.70 2.72 -28.67
CA THR A 30 -7.44 2.23 -27.49
C THR A 30 -7.35 3.27 -26.38
N VAL A 31 -8.48 3.79 -25.95
CA VAL A 31 -8.54 4.71 -24.81
C VAL A 31 -8.20 3.91 -23.55
N PRO A 32 -7.11 4.23 -22.83
CA PRO A 32 -6.75 3.49 -21.63
C PRO A 32 -7.85 3.57 -20.59
N GLY A 33 -8.02 2.50 -19.83
CA GLY A 33 -8.89 2.49 -18.67
C GLY A 33 -8.26 3.19 -17.46
N SER A 34 -9.04 3.26 -16.40
CA SER A 34 -8.65 3.82 -15.10
C SER A 34 -9.15 2.94 -13.96
N ALA A 35 -8.63 3.15 -12.77
CA ALA A 35 -9.20 2.56 -11.55
C ALA A 35 -8.95 3.46 -10.34
N ASP A 36 -9.85 3.36 -9.36
CA ASP A 36 -9.66 3.86 -8.02
C ASP A 36 -9.37 2.69 -7.08
N VAL A 37 -8.32 2.82 -6.28
CA VAL A 37 -8.00 1.82 -5.25
C VAL A 37 -8.29 2.42 -3.89
N PHE A 38 -9.12 1.72 -3.12
CA PHE A 38 -9.54 2.08 -1.77
C PHE A 38 -8.92 1.13 -0.76
N PHE A 39 -8.69 1.64 0.47
CA PHE A 39 -8.41 0.82 1.64
C PHE A 39 -9.58 0.96 2.63
N SER A 40 -10.43 -0.06 2.68
CA SER A 40 -11.58 -0.11 3.59
C SER A 40 -11.21 -0.79 4.90
N LEU A 41 -11.52 -0.16 6.02
CA LEU A 41 -11.15 -0.62 7.35
C LEU A 41 -12.37 -1.15 8.11
N ASN A 42 -12.22 -2.33 8.69
CA ASN A 42 -13.23 -2.91 9.56
C ASN A 42 -12.61 -3.56 10.80
N VAL A 43 -13.45 -3.89 11.76
CA VAL A 43 -13.13 -4.76 12.89
C VAL A 43 -14.16 -5.88 12.90
N ASP A 44 -13.71 -7.09 12.56
CA ASP A 44 -14.54 -8.31 12.44
C ASP A 44 -15.80 -8.11 11.56
N GLY A 45 -15.61 -7.41 10.42
CA GLY A 45 -16.65 -7.15 9.43
C GLY A 45 -17.53 -5.92 9.70
N ALA A 46 -17.43 -5.30 10.89
CA ALA A 46 -18.11 -4.04 11.19
C ALA A 46 -17.24 -2.84 10.77
N PRO A 47 -17.78 -1.80 10.11
CA PRO A 47 -17.02 -0.61 9.75
C PRO A 47 -16.32 0.01 10.96
N LEU A 48 -15.08 0.48 10.75
CA LEU A 48 -14.29 1.11 11.82
C LEU A 48 -14.98 2.39 12.34
N GLN A 49 -15.08 2.49 13.67
CA GLN A 49 -15.52 3.69 14.38
C GLN A 49 -14.39 4.19 15.28
N LEU A 50 -13.80 5.34 14.92
CA LEU A 50 -12.71 5.91 15.70
C LEU A 50 -13.19 6.40 17.08
N ASN A 51 -12.27 6.38 18.05
CA ASN A 51 -12.47 6.87 19.42
C ASN A 51 -13.62 6.16 20.19
N SER A 52 -14.05 5.00 19.73
CA SER A 52 -15.12 4.21 20.36
C SER A 52 -14.55 2.97 21.04
N MET A 53 -14.69 2.87 22.34
CA MET A 53 -14.24 1.72 23.16
C MET A 53 -15.28 0.59 23.03
N ILE A 54 -15.34 -0.06 21.86
CA ILE A 54 -16.35 -1.06 21.49
C ILE A 54 -15.77 -2.35 20.93
N TYR A 55 -14.46 -2.37 20.64
CA TYR A 55 -13.82 -3.54 20.05
C TYR A 55 -13.24 -4.43 21.13
N THR A 56 -13.34 -5.73 20.92
CA THR A 56 -12.69 -6.74 21.78
C THR A 56 -11.69 -7.50 20.92
N ASN A 57 -10.41 -7.46 21.32
CA ASN A 57 -9.42 -8.26 20.64
C ASN A 57 -9.55 -9.76 20.99
N PRO A 58 -8.92 -10.69 20.27
CA PRO A 58 -9.00 -12.13 20.56
C PRO A 58 -8.53 -12.53 21.96
N ALA A 59 -7.66 -11.74 22.61
CA ALA A 59 -7.28 -11.95 24.01
C ALA A 59 -8.36 -11.50 25.03
N GLY A 60 -9.52 -11.03 24.57
CA GLY A 60 -10.63 -10.59 25.42
C GLY A 60 -10.47 -9.17 25.98
N THR A 61 -9.55 -8.36 25.48
CA THR A 61 -9.34 -6.98 25.94
C THR A 61 -10.18 -6.01 25.11
N LEU A 62 -11.01 -5.21 25.80
CA LEU A 62 -11.78 -4.12 25.19
C LEU A 62 -10.85 -2.99 24.79
N TYR A 63 -11.00 -2.45 23.57
CA TYR A 63 -10.13 -1.39 23.08
C TYR A 63 -10.84 -0.44 22.09
N SER A 64 -10.19 0.68 21.82
CA SER A 64 -10.57 1.65 20.80
C SER A 64 -9.39 1.93 19.86
N ILE A 65 -9.69 2.43 18.68
CA ILE A 65 -8.69 2.92 17.72
C ILE A 65 -8.92 4.43 17.57
N LYS A 66 -7.86 5.22 17.66
CA LYS A 66 -7.88 6.69 17.52
C LYS A 66 -7.22 7.12 16.22
N GLU A 67 -6.09 6.51 15.90
CA GLU A 67 -5.27 6.82 14.74
C GLU A 67 -4.82 5.54 14.06
N LEU A 68 -4.76 5.60 12.74
CA LEU A 68 -4.23 4.52 11.92
C LEU A 68 -3.56 5.10 10.70
N ARG A 69 -2.30 4.74 10.53
CA ARG A 69 -1.47 5.07 9.38
C ARG A 69 -0.68 3.85 8.94
N PHE A 70 -0.45 3.71 7.65
CA PHE A 70 0.44 2.67 7.13
C PHE A 70 1.05 3.05 5.77
N ILE A 71 2.05 2.29 5.38
CA ILE A 71 2.66 2.37 4.06
C ILE A 71 2.46 1.04 3.35
N VAL A 72 2.10 1.11 2.07
CA VAL A 72 2.17 -0.02 1.14
C VAL A 72 3.12 0.32 0.01
N SER A 73 3.85 -0.70 -0.47
CA SER A 73 4.75 -0.53 -1.61
C SER A 73 4.54 -1.62 -2.66
N ASP A 74 4.97 -1.33 -3.89
CA ASP A 74 4.84 -2.24 -5.04
C ASP A 74 3.41 -2.70 -5.33
N LEU A 75 2.44 -1.81 -5.12
CA LEU A 75 1.04 -2.11 -5.42
C LEU A 75 0.86 -2.34 -6.92
N ARG A 76 0.30 -3.50 -7.28
CA ARG A 76 0.13 -3.94 -8.66
C ARG A 76 -1.09 -4.85 -8.79
N MET A 77 -1.72 -4.84 -9.97
CA MET A 77 -2.76 -5.79 -10.36
C MET A 77 -2.25 -6.76 -11.40
N GLN A 78 -2.81 -7.95 -11.43
CA GLN A 78 -2.50 -8.99 -12.41
C GLN A 78 -3.63 -9.15 -13.44
N GLU A 79 -3.27 -9.06 -14.73
CA GLU A 79 -4.13 -9.46 -15.82
C GLU A 79 -4.32 -10.99 -15.84
N ASP A 80 -5.39 -11.48 -16.45
CA ASP A 80 -5.64 -12.92 -16.66
C ASP A 80 -4.55 -13.60 -17.52
N THR A 81 -3.81 -12.82 -18.30
CA THR A 81 -2.61 -13.25 -19.03
C THR A 81 -1.41 -13.56 -18.13
N GLY A 82 -1.51 -13.24 -16.84
CA GLY A 82 -0.42 -13.35 -15.87
C GLY A 82 0.48 -12.12 -15.79
N LYS A 83 0.29 -11.11 -16.63
CA LYS A 83 1.07 -9.88 -16.61
C LYS A 83 0.70 -9.00 -15.43
N TRP A 84 1.70 -8.43 -14.77
CA TRP A 84 1.54 -7.49 -13.67
C TRP A 84 1.61 -6.04 -14.14
N ILE A 85 0.63 -5.23 -13.71
CA ILE A 85 0.56 -3.79 -13.96
C ILE A 85 0.80 -3.06 -12.65
N VAL A 86 1.83 -2.22 -12.60
CA VAL A 86 2.15 -1.41 -11.41
C VAL A 86 1.15 -0.27 -11.29
N LEU A 87 0.48 -0.17 -10.16
CA LEU A 87 -0.47 0.88 -9.82
C LEU A 87 0.19 2.01 -9.03
N LYS A 88 1.00 1.63 -8.02
CA LYS A 88 1.70 2.60 -7.15
C LYS A 88 2.99 2.01 -6.61
N LYS A 89 4.09 2.76 -6.66
CA LYS A 89 5.37 2.30 -6.12
C LYS A 89 5.42 2.35 -4.60
N VAL A 90 4.97 3.46 -4.01
CA VAL A 90 4.83 3.65 -2.56
C VAL A 90 3.59 4.51 -2.33
N HIS A 91 2.78 4.11 -1.38
CA HIS A 91 1.59 4.85 -0.96
C HIS A 91 1.56 4.93 0.57
N TYR A 92 1.29 6.13 1.06
CA TYR A 92 1.00 6.42 2.46
C TYR A 92 -0.51 6.56 2.64
N PHE A 93 -1.04 5.89 3.65
CA PHE A 93 -2.43 5.97 4.08
C PHE A 93 -2.53 6.57 5.47
N ASP A 94 -3.46 7.50 5.68
CA ASP A 94 -3.82 8.06 6.97
C ASP A 94 -5.35 8.14 7.06
N ILE A 95 -5.95 7.50 8.06
CA ILE A 95 -7.39 7.55 8.24
C ILE A 95 -7.90 8.96 8.56
N GLY A 96 -7.03 9.81 9.09
CA GLY A 96 -7.31 11.23 9.37
C GLY A 96 -7.21 12.15 8.15
N ASP A 97 -6.67 11.67 7.02
CA ASP A 97 -6.48 12.46 5.80
C ASP A 97 -7.12 11.79 4.58
N ALA A 98 -8.31 12.27 4.21
CA ALA A 98 -9.07 11.72 3.09
C ALA A 98 -8.31 11.73 1.76
N SER A 99 -7.33 12.63 1.57
CA SER A 99 -6.54 12.71 0.34
C SER A 99 -5.59 11.50 0.17
N THR A 100 -5.34 10.76 1.24
CA THR A 100 -4.49 9.57 1.24
C THR A 100 -5.28 8.25 1.12
N GLN A 101 -6.61 8.30 1.16
CA GLN A 101 -7.43 7.09 1.25
C GLN A 101 -7.77 6.48 -0.10
N ILE A 102 -7.53 7.21 -1.19
CA ILE A 102 -7.82 6.76 -2.55
C ILE A 102 -6.57 6.91 -3.42
N ILE A 103 -6.27 5.88 -4.22
CA ILE A 103 -5.23 5.93 -5.24
C ILE A 103 -5.92 5.98 -6.60
N HIS A 104 -5.83 7.12 -7.28
CA HIS A 104 -6.31 7.25 -8.66
C HIS A 104 -5.27 6.71 -9.64
N VAL A 105 -5.65 5.72 -10.42
CA VAL A 105 -4.81 5.06 -11.43
C VAL A 105 -5.37 5.32 -12.82
N THR A 106 -4.51 5.76 -13.74
CA THR A 106 -4.85 5.95 -15.15
C THR A 106 -3.92 5.16 -16.05
N GLY A 107 -4.30 4.98 -17.30
CA GLY A 107 -3.46 4.29 -18.28
C GLY A 107 -3.49 2.76 -18.15
N LEU A 108 -4.56 2.21 -17.56
CA LEU A 108 -4.71 0.77 -17.45
C LEU A 108 -5.02 0.14 -18.81
N PRO A 109 -4.39 -1.00 -19.14
CA PRO A 109 -4.76 -1.81 -20.28
C PRO A 109 -6.23 -2.27 -20.21
N HIS A 110 -6.86 -2.37 -21.36
CA HIS A 110 -8.11 -3.07 -21.54
C HIS A 110 -7.87 -4.58 -21.31
N ALA A 111 -8.31 -5.10 -20.17
CA ALA A 111 -8.02 -6.48 -19.76
C ALA A 111 -8.95 -6.95 -18.63
N ASN A 112 -8.97 -8.28 -18.42
CA ASN A 112 -9.49 -8.86 -17.18
C ASN A 112 -8.40 -8.81 -16.11
N TYR A 113 -8.76 -8.32 -14.95
CA TYR A 113 -7.90 -8.31 -13.75
C TYR A 113 -8.43 -9.31 -12.74
N GLN A 114 -7.54 -10.06 -12.07
CA GLN A 114 -7.92 -11.21 -11.25
C GLN A 114 -7.25 -11.26 -9.88
N SER A 115 -6.22 -10.43 -9.64
CA SER A 115 -5.55 -10.37 -8.34
C SER A 115 -4.86 -9.03 -8.12
N VAL A 116 -4.65 -8.69 -6.86
CA VAL A 116 -3.81 -7.57 -6.42
C VAL A 116 -2.65 -8.10 -5.58
N SER A 117 -1.50 -7.46 -5.68
CA SER A 117 -0.33 -7.76 -4.84
C SER A 117 0.38 -6.48 -4.43
N PHE A 118 0.90 -6.46 -3.22
CA PHE A 118 1.69 -5.36 -2.67
C PHE A 118 2.58 -5.87 -1.53
N THR A 119 3.51 -5.04 -1.09
CA THR A 119 4.24 -5.23 0.16
C THR A 119 3.62 -4.30 1.21
N PHE A 120 3.22 -4.84 2.35
CA PHE A 120 2.85 -4.05 3.52
C PHE A 120 4.14 -3.54 4.17
N GLY A 121 4.30 -2.21 4.27
CA GLY A 121 5.54 -1.57 4.63
C GLY A 121 6.50 -1.35 3.45
N LEU A 122 7.77 -1.24 3.80
CA LEU A 122 8.91 -1.04 2.89
C LEU A 122 9.97 -2.07 3.20
N THR A 123 10.38 -2.85 2.22
CA THR A 123 11.53 -3.77 2.42
C THR A 123 12.76 -2.98 2.86
N THR A 124 13.69 -3.62 3.57
CA THR A 124 14.95 -2.99 4.02
C THR A 124 15.67 -2.24 2.89
N ALA A 125 15.68 -2.79 1.67
CA ALA A 125 16.31 -2.16 0.51
C ALA A 125 15.62 -0.84 0.08
N LYS A 126 14.35 -0.65 0.41
CA LYS A 126 13.55 0.54 0.07
C LYS A 126 13.35 1.49 1.24
N ASN A 127 13.52 1.02 2.47
CA ASN A 127 13.25 1.79 3.66
C ASN A 127 14.42 2.71 4.05
N THR A 128 14.71 3.67 3.18
CA THR A 128 15.78 4.65 3.36
C THR A 128 15.21 5.97 3.90
N PRO A 129 15.87 6.61 4.88
CA PRO A 129 15.43 7.90 5.42
C PRO A 129 15.25 8.95 4.32
N ASN A 130 14.15 9.69 4.37
CA ASN A 130 13.80 10.79 3.46
C ASN A 130 13.67 10.41 1.96
N ALA A 131 13.59 9.12 1.63
CA ALA A 131 13.48 8.66 0.24
C ALA A 131 12.10 9.00 -0.39
N TYR A 132 11.08 9.20 0.41
CA TYR A 132 9.70 9.40 -0.05
C TYR A 132 9.10 10.71 0.46
N PRO A 133 9.24 11.82 -0.30
CA PRO A 133 8.75 13.14 0.13
C PRO A 133 7.25 13.22 0.40
N ALA A 134 6.45 12.32 -0.20
CA ALA A 134 5.01 12.24 0.03
C ALA A 134 4.64 11.54 1.35
N VAL A 135 5.59 10.88 2.02
CA VAL A 135 5.38 10.26 3.33
C VAL A 135 5.75 11.29 4.41
N PRO A 136 4.81 11.66 5.29
CA PRO A 136 5.05 12.72 6.27
C PRO A 136 6.02 12.27 7.36
N LEU A 137 6.67 13.25 8.02
CA LEU A 137 7.67 13.01 9.06
C LEU A 137 7.14 12.22 10.27
N ILE A 138 5.82 12.22 10.51
CA ILE A 138 5.21 11.39 11.56
C ILE A 138 5.49 9.91 11.36
N MET A 139 5.70 9.48 10.10
CA MET A 139 6.06 8.11 9.76
C MET A 139 7.56 7.85 9.84
N ALA A 140 8.41 8.85 10.08
CA ALA A 140 9.85 8.63 10.21
C ALA A 140 10.17 7.73 11.40
N TRP A 141 11.06 6.75 11.18
CA TRP A 141 11.53 5.87 12.25
C TRP A 141 12.36 6.67 13.28
N PRO A 142 12.17 6.45 14.59
CA PRO A 142 12.92 7.19 15.61
C PRO A 142 14.43 6.94 15.48
N PRO A 143 15.26 7.99 15.37
CA PRO A 143 16.71 7.83 15.25
C PRO A 143 17.36 7.06 16.41
N THR A 144 16.75 7.10 17.59
CA THR A 144 17.19 6.34 18.77
C THR A 144 17.03 4.83 18.64
N LEU A 145 16.23 4.36 17.67
CA LEU A 145 16.02 2.96 17.36
C LEU A 145 16.74 2.51 16.08
N GLY A 146 17.48 3.43 15.42
CA GLY A 146 18.23 3.21 14.21
C GLY A 146 18.14 4.42 13.28
N ALA A 147 19.20 5.25 13.24
CA ALA A 147 19.22 6.49 12.46
C ALA A 147 19.24 6.28 10.93
N ASP A 148 19.60 5.09 10.50
CA ASP A 148 19.63 4.64 9.10
C ASP A 148 18.29 4.00 8.65
N LEU A 149 17.36 3.75 9.58
CA LEU A 149 16.05 3.18 9.29
C LEU A 149 15.07 4.28 8.90
N GLY A 150 14.35 4.09 7.76
CA GLY A 150 13.59 5.18 7.14
C GLY A 150 12.26 5.51 7.80
N TYR A 151 11.31 4.55 7.78
CA TYR A 151 9.91 4.81 8.12
C TYR A 151 9.30 3.65 8.91
N HIS A 152 8.28 3.99 9.71
CA HIS A 152 7.32 3.00 10.19
C HIS A 152 6.59 2.35 9.01
N TYR A 153 6.19 1.10 9.19
CA TYR A 153 5.30 0.42 8.24
C TYR A 153 3.84 0.67 8.59
N MET A 154 3.53 0.68 9.89
CA MET A 154 2.20 0.94 10.42
C MET A 154 2.29 1.67 11.76
N GLN A 155 1.29 2.51 12.04
CA GLN A 155 1.01 3.10 13.33
C GLN A 155 -0.49 2.93 13.61
N ILE A 156 -0.84 2.14 14.63
CA ILE A 156 -2.18 2.09 15.21
C ILE A 156 -2.07 2.58 16.64
N GLU A 157 -2.88 3.57 17.00
CA GLU A 157 -2.94 4.13 18.34
C GLU A 157 -4.35 4.11 18.87
N GLY A 158 -4.50 3.89 20.17
CA GLY A 158 -5.79 3.89 20.83
C GLY A 158 -5.68 3.72 22.34
N ASN A 159 -6.80 3.35 22.94
CA ASN A 159 -6.86 3.01 24.35
C ASN A 159 -7.39 1.56 24.48
N TYR A 160 -6.98 0.88 25.55
CA TYR A 160 -7.51 -0.41 25.95
C TYR A 160 -7.94 -0.39 27.42
N GLU A 161 -8.88 -1.27 27.76
CA GLU A 161 -9.36 -1.41 29.13
C GLU A 161 -8.36 -2.23 29.94
N THR A 162 -7.80 -1.64 30.99
CA THR A 162 -6.85 -2.29 31.88
C THR A 162 -7.56 -3.11 32.95
N ASP A 163 -8.75 -2.68 33.38
CA ASP A 163 -9.56 -3.30 34.41
C ASP A 163 -11.06 -3.17 34.10
N ALA A 164 -11.74 -4.29 33.93
CA ALA A 164 -13.16 -4.33 33.57
C ALA A 164 -14.09 -3.91 34.74
N GLY A 165 -13.64 -4.02 35.98
CA GLY A 165 -14.45 -3.65 37.15
C GLY A 165 -14.51 -2.17 37.40
N THR A 166 -13.43 -1.45 37.05
CA THR A 166 -13.32 0.00 37.22
C THR A 166 -13.42 0.77 35.91
N HIS A 167 -13.40 0.07 34.76
CA HIS A 167 -13.31 0.64 33.41
C HIS A 167 -12.10 1.56 33.22
N ALA A 168 -11.02 1.31 33.98
CA ALA A 168 -9.77 2.03 33.82
C ALA A 168 -9.16 1.71 32.45
N THR A 169 -8.57 2.72 31.81
CA THR A 169 -7.99 2.60 30.46
C THR A 169 -6.53 3.07 30.44
N ALA A 170 -5.77 2.53 29.49
CA ALA A 170 -4.43 3.00 29.16
C ALA A 170 -4.29 3.14 27.64
N GLY A 171 -3.33 3.94 27.21
CA GLY A 171 -2.99 4.05 25.79
C GLY A 171 -2.18 2.86 25.31
N TYR A 172 -2.30 2.52 24.02
CA TYR A 172 -1.41 1.58 23.34
C TYR A 172 -0.94 2.15 22.00
N THR A 173 0.21 1.66 21.56
CA THR A 173 0.77 1.97 20.24
C THR A 173 1.24 0.68 19.58
N THR A 174 0.54 0.27 18.51
CA THR A 174 0.97 -0.82 17.65
C THR A 174 1.71 -0.22 16.45
N HIS A 175 2.99 0.09 16.67
CA HIS A 175 3.86 0.64 15.63
C HIS A 175 4.82 -0.44 15.14
N THR A 176 4.81 -0.73 13.84
CA THR A 176 5.73 -1.68 13.20
C THR A 176 6.70 -0.95 12.28
N GLY A 177 7.86 -1.53 12.09
CA GLY A 177 8.91 -1.01 11.23
C GLY A 177 10.19 -1.82 11.35
N PRO A 178 11.28 -1.45 10.68
CA PRO A 178 12.54 -2.14 10.77
C PRO A 178 13.18 -1.98 12.17
N ARG A 179 14.02 -2.92 12.59
CA ARG A 179 14.67 -2.84 13.89
C ARG A 179 16.09 -3.40 13.84
N HIS A 180 17.07 -2.63 14.33
CA HIS A 180 18.39 -3.13 14.68
C HIS A 180 18.41 -3.72 16.09
N LEU A 181 19.17 -4.79 16.27
CA LEU A 181 19.62 -5.18 17.59
C LEU A 181 20.89 -4.39 17.93
N ASP A 182 20.83 -3.61 18.99
CA ASP A 182 21.88 -2.71 19.45
C ASP A 182 22.51 -3.15 20.79
N GLY A 183 22.22 -4.38 21.20
CA GLY A 183 22.68 -4.94 22.47
C GLY A 183 21.82 -4.60 23.67
N THR A 184 20.84 -3.69 23.52
CA THR A 184 19.96 -3.22 24.61
C THR A 184 18.59 -3.91 24.65
N ASN A 185 18.26 -4.73 23.62
CA ASN A 185 16.97 -5.41 23.55
C ASN A 185 16.85 -6.45 24.68
N PRO A 186 15.79 -6.37 25.53
CA PRO A 186 15.64 -7.28 26.68
C PRO A 186 15.55 -8.77 26.30
N SER A 187 14.99 -9.08 25.13
CA SER A 187 14.86 -10.47 24.64
C SER A 187 16.16 -11.00 24.03
N TYR A 188 17.07 -10.11 23.64
CA TYR A 188 18.36 -10.45 22.99
C TYR A 188 19.51 -9.63 23.61
N PRO A 189 19.79 -9.80 24.92
CA PRO A 189 20.76 -8.96 25.61
C PRO A 189 22.18 -9.16 25.05
N GLY A 190 22.83 -8.06 24.73
CA GLY A 190 24.20 -8.05 24.20
C GLY A 190 24.34 -8.43 22.73
N VAL A 191 23.25 -8.74 22.02
CA VAL A 191 23.28 -9.02 20.59
C VAL A 191 23.25 -7.72 19.79
N VAL A 192 24.20 -7.56 18.87
CA VAL A 192 24.27 -6.42 17.94
C VAL A 192 24.29 -6.95 16.52
N ASP A 193 23.33 -6.51 15.70
CA ASP A 193 23.23 -6.90 14.29
C ASP A 193 23.54 -5.73 13.35
N ALA A 194 24.34 -6.02 12.32
CA ALA A 194 24.66 -5.05 11.28
C ALA A 194 23.50 -4.84 10.28
N THR A 195 22.60 -5.82 10.14
CA THR A 195 21.45 -5.78 9.23
C THR A 195 20.18 -5.67 10.04
N PRO A 196 19.30 -4.71 9.74
CA PRO A 196 18.03 -4.58 10.46
C PRO A 196 17.10 -5.75 10.16
N TYR A 197 16.32 -6.15 11.16
CA TYR A 197 15.16 -7.01 10.95
C TYR A 197 14.13 -6.30 10.10
N ASP A 198 13.58 -7.01 9.13
CA ASP A 198 12.56 -6.51 8.21
C ASP A 198 11.21 -7.17 8.55
N PHE A 199 10.28 -6.37 9.07
CA PHE A 199 8.94 -6.81 9.40
C PHE A 199 7.92 -6.45 8.31
N SER A 200 8.36 -6.00 7.14
CA SER A 200 7.50 -5.90 5.96
C SER A 200 7.14 -7.31 5.44
N PHE A 201 6.03 -7.43 4.76
CA PHE A 201 5.61 -8.72 4.20
C PHE A 201 4.83 -8.54 2.90
N PRO A 202 4.98 -9.51 1.96
CA PRO A 202 4.24 -9.50 0.71
C PRO A 202 2.81 -9.97 0.92
N ILE A 203 1.89 -9.38 0.16
CA ILE A 203 0.48 -9.77 0.09
C ILE A 203 0.14 -10.05 -1.37
N SER A 204 -0.67 -11.09 -1.60
CA SER A 204 -1.25 -11.40 -2.90
C SER A 204 -2.66 -11.95 -2.69
N ILE A 205 -3.66 -11.26 -3.21
CA ILE A 205 -5.06 -11.55 -2.98
C ILE A 205 -5.73 -11.75 -4.34
N PRO A 206 -6.25 -12.95 -4.62
CA PRO A 206 -7.12 -13.16 -5.77
C PRO A 206 -8.49 -12.54 -5.51
N PHE A 207 -9.14 -12.07 -6.56
CA PHE A 207 -10.53 -11.62 -6.52
C PHE A 207 -11.29 -12.15 -7.74
N THR A 208 -12.62 -12.04 -7.71
CA THR A 208 -13.45 -12.37 -8.88
C THR A 208 -13.03 -11.51 -10.05
N PRO A 209 -12.64 -12.10 -11.20
CA PRO A 209 -12.13 -11.35 -12.34
C PRO A 209 -13.09 -10.23 -12.77
N ALA A 210 -12.57 -9.04 -12.97
CA ALA A 210 -13.28 -7.86 -13.42
C ALA A 210 -12.65 -7.32 -14.70
N HIS A 211 -13.47 -7.01 -15.70
CA HIS A 211 -13.02 -6.54 -17.00
C HIS A 211 -13.07 -5.03 -17.08
N ILE A 212 -11.91 -4.39 -17.23
CA ILE A 212 -11.83 -2.96 -17.55
C ILE A 212 -11.87 -2.84 -19.06
N HIS A 213 -12.97 -2.30 -19.58
CA HIS A 213 -13.17 -2.02 -21.00
C HIS A 213 -12.33 -0.82 -21.47
N GLU A 214 -12.30 -0.58 -22.77
CA GLU A 214 -11.71 0.61 -23.36
C GLU A 214 -12.37 1.88 -22.79
N GLY A 215 -11.57 2.78 -22.22
CA GLY A 215 -12.08 3.99 -21.52
C GLY A 215 -12.90 3.70 -20.26
N GLY A 216 -12.99 2.42 -19.83
CA GLY A 216 -13.73 2.01 -18.64
C GLY A 216 -13.02 2.37 -17.34
N HIS A 217 -13.76 2.20 -16.24
CA HIS A 217 -13.28 2.49 -14.88
C HIS A 217 -13.47 1.27 -13.97
N GLY A 218 -12.50 1.01 -13.10
CA GLY A 218 -12.56 -0.01 -12.07
C GLY A 218 -12.50 0.58 -10.67
N GLU A 219 -13.12 -0.08 -9.71
CA GLU A 219 -12.99 0.18 -8.28
C GLU A 219 -12.41 -1.07 -7.61
N LEU A 220 -11.18 -0.96 -7.08
CA LEU A 220 -10.51 -2.00 -6.32
C LEU A 220 -10.58 -1.65 -4.85
N ASP A 221 -11.35 -2.41 -4.07
CA ASP A 221 -11.39 -2.26 -2.61
C ASP A 221 -10.51 -3.31 -1.94
N ILE A 222 -9.50 -2.85 -1.21
CA ILE A 222 -8.63 -3.65 -0.35
C ILE A 222 -9.12 -3.47 1.08
N THR A 223 -9.84 -4.46 1.59
CA THR A 223 -10.42 -4.43 2.93
C THR A 223 -9.41 -4.96 3.95
N ILE A 224 -9.28 -4.27 5.09
CA ILE A 224 -8.39 -4.63 6.20
C ILE A 224 -9.22 -4.88 7.46
N ASN A 225 -9.14 -6.11 8.00
CA ASN A 225 -9.69 -6.44 9.33
C ASN A 225 -8.65 -6.15 10.41
N LEU A 226 -8.87 -5.10 11.19
CA LEU A 226 -7.91 -4.63 12.18
C LEU A 226 -7.74 -5.58 13.38
N ASN A 227 -8.77 -6.37 13.73
CA ASN A 227 -8.64 -7.41 14.75
C ASN A 227 -7.73 -8.57 14.32
N GLY A 228 -7.57 -8.78 13.02
CA GLY A 228 -6.67 -9.79 12.47
C GLY A 228 -5.22 -9.63 12.94
N TRP A 229 -4.76 -8.40 13.15
CA TRP A 229 -3.41 -8.15 13.68
C TRP A 229 -3.17 -8.75 15.06
N TYR A 230 -4.21 -8.88 15.88
CA TYR A 230 -4.15 -9.32 17.26
C TYR A 230 -4.63 -10.76 17.46
N LYS A 231 -4.95 -11.46 16.36
CA LYS A 231 -5.41 -12.84 16.40
C LYS A 231 -4.36 -13.76 16.98
N ASP A 232 -4.84 -14.78 17.70
CA ASP A 232 -4.07 -15.96 18.00
C ASP A 232 -4.17 -16.88 16.78
N HIS A 233 -3.20 -16.81 15.91
CA HIS A 233 -2.97 -17.84 14.94
C HIS A 233 -2.09 -18.87 15.63
N THR A 234 -2.71 -19.95 16.13
CA THR A 234 -1.97 -21.15 16.49
C THR A 234 -1.76 -21.92 15.18
N PRO A 235 -0.70 -21.63 14.40
CA PRO A 235 -0.41 -22.39 13.20
C PRO A 235 -0.11 -23.83 13.61
N ALA A 236 -0.10 -24.74 12.64
CA ALA A 236 0.20 -26.16 12.85
C ALA A 236 1.58 -26.41 13.50
N ASP A 237 2.43 -25.39 13.58
CA ASP A 237 3.72 -25.40 14.26
C ASP A 237 3.64 -25.10 15.76
N GLY A 238 2.46 -24.75 16.29
CA GLY A 238 2.24 -24.50 17.72
C GLY A 238 2.79 -23.17 18.24
N VAL A 239 3.16 -22.24 17.35
CA VAL A 239 3.62 -20.90 17.74
C VAL A 239 2.42 -20.01 18.04
N ASP A 240 2.28 -19.60 19.32
CA ASP A 240 1.28 -18.61 19.74
C ASP A 240 1.64 -17.22 19.17
N THR A 241 0.79 -16.69 18.30
CA THR A 241 0.90 -15.34 17.74
C THR A 241 -0.13 -14.38 18.34
N GLY A 242 -0.88 -14.80 19.36
CA GLY A 242 -1.83 -13.99 20.08
C GLY A 242 -1.19 -12.75 20.67
N TYR A 243 -1.92 -11.64 20.61
CA TYR A 243 -1.45 -10.33 21.02
C TYR A 243 -2.38 -9.77 22.10
N ASP A 244 -1.91 -9.80 23.36
CA ASP A 244 -2.62 -9.21 24.49
C ASP A 244 -1.98 -7.87 24.86
N PHE A 245 -2.73 -6.77 24.75
CA PHE A 245 -2.28 -5.44 25.18
C PHE A 245 -1.84 -5.39 26.64
N LYS A 246 -2.44 -6.22 27.52
CA LYS A 246 -2.12 -6.28 28.96
C LYS A 246 -0.81 -7.01 29.23
N ALA A 247 -0.44 -7.97 28.39
CA ALA A 247 0.79 -8.75 28.52
C ALA A 247 2.04 -7.95 28.11
N LEU A 248 1.87 -6.88 27.35
CA LEU A 248 2.97 -6.01 26.94
C LEU A 248 3.27 -4.99 28.03
N SER A 249 4.47 -5.05 28.58
CA SER A 249 4.86 -4.24 29.74
C SER A 249 4.80 -2.73 29.51
N ASN A 250 4.81 -2.28 28.24
CA ASN A 250 4.84 -0.86 27.90
C ASN A 250 3.85 -0.48 26.78
N GLN A 251 3.12 -1.42 26.20
CA GLN A 251 2.22 -1.24 25.05
C GLN A 251 2.88 -0.53 23.84
N MET A 252 4.19 -0.53 23.80
CA MET A 252 5.02 0.06 22.75
C MET A 252 5.87 -1.03 22.12
N ILE A 253 5.49 -1.48 20.92
CA ILE A 253 6.12 -2.65 20.30
C ILE A 253 7.30 -2.36 19.38
N MET A 254 7.61 -1.10 19.11
CA MET A 254 8.73 -0.73 18.21
C MET A 254 10.07 -1.35 18.60
N GLY A 255 10.30 -1.56 19.89
CA GLY A 255 11.49 -2.20 20.42
C GLY A 255 11.38 -3.71 20.63
N ASP A 256 10.19 -4.27 20.48
CA ASP A 256 9.91 -5.69 20.76
C ASP A 256 9.85 -6.49 19.46
N LEU A 257 10.92 -7.23 19.18
CA LEU A 257 11.02 -8.05 17.96
C LEU A 257 9.99 -9.18 17.93
N ASP A 258 9.71 -9.79 19.08
CA ASP A 258 8.77 -10.92 19.15
C ASP A 258 7.36 -10.43 18.86
N ALA A 259 6.96 -9.27 19.42
CA ALA A 259 5.67 -8.66 19.15
C ALA A 259 5.54 -8.23 17.67
N GLN A 260 6.58 -7.62 17.08
CA GLN A 260 6.57 -7.28 15.67
C GLN A 260 6.53 -8.53 14.77
N GLY A 261 7.22 -9.60 15.15
CA GLY A 261 7.18 -10.88 14.45
C GLY A 261 5.79 -11.53 14.47
N LYS A 262 5.06 -11.44 15.59
CA LYS A 262 3.66 -11.87 15.68
C LYS A 262 2.77 -11.09 14.72
N LEU A 263 2.89 -9.77 14.70
CA LEU A 263 2.12 -8.93 13.77
C LEU A 263 2.48 -9.21 12.31
N GLN A 264 3.76 -9.47 11.99
CA GLN A 264 4.18 -9.87 10.65
C GLN A 264 3.53 -11.19 10.22
N THR A 265 3.42 -12.15 11.14
CA THR A 265 2.79 -13.46 10.88
C THR A 265 1.28 -13.32 10.69
N ASN A 266 0.62 -12.49 11.51
CA ASN A 266 -0.83 -12.27 11.46
C ASN A 266 -1.26 -11.40 10.27
N GLY A 267 -0.39 -10.48 9.87
CA GLY A 267 -0.70 -9.44 8.89
C GLY A 267 -1.29 -9.93 7.57
N PRO A 268 -0.73 -10.94 6.89
CA PRO A 268 -1.23 -11.40 5.60
C PRO A 268 -2.70 -11.81 5.59
N GLU A 269 -3.22 -12.32 6.71
CA GLU A 269 -4.62 -12.75 6.84
C GLU A 269 -5.60 -11.62 7.15
N CYS A 270 -5.09 -10.41 7.44
CA CYS A 270 -5.93 -9.24 7.68
C CYS A 270 -6.61 -8.71 6.42
N PHE A 271 -6.14 -9.08 5.22
CA PHE A 271 -6.48 -8.45 3.97
C PHE A 271 -7.41 -9.29 3.11
N ASN A 272 -8.36 -8.61 2.46
CA ASN A 272 -9.18 -9.14 1.40
C ASN A 272 -9.26 -8.12 0.26
N ALA A 273 -9.70 -8.52 -0.94
CA ALA A 273 -9.87 -7.61 -2.06
C ALA A 273 -11.09 -7.97 -2.90
N THR A 274 -11.78 -6.96 -3.38
CA THR A 274 -12.84 -7.06 -4.37
C THR A 274 -12.64 -6.02 -5.46
N MET A 275 -13.05 -6.32 -6.68
CA MET A 275 -12.98 -5.39 -7.79
C MET A 275 -14.31 -5.34 -8.53
N VAL A 276 -14.80 -4.13 -8.82
CA VAL A 276 -15.95 -3.86 -9.67
C VAL A 276 -15.50 -3.02 -10.85
N ALA A 277 -15.89 -3.40 -12.06
CA ALA A 277 -15.65 -2.62 -13.27
C ALA A 277 -16.96 -1.96 -13.73
N HIS A 278 -16.87 -0.69 -14.08
CA HIS A 278 -17.97 0.12 -14.56
C HIS A 278 -17.74 0.50 -16.02
N GLY A 279 -18.80 0.41 -16.81
CA GLY A 279 -19.00 0.81 -18.18
C GLY A 279 -17.81 1.24 -19.03
N GLY A 280 -17.64 0.54 -20.11
CA GLY A 280 -17.02 0.98 -21.34
C GLY A 280 -18.01 0.69 -22.43
N HIS A 281 -17.93 1.38 -23.54
CA HIS A 281 -18.75 1.03 -24.69
C HIS A 281 -18.19 -0.26 -25.31
N ASP A 282 -18.99 -1.32 -25.24
CA ASP A 282 -18.78 -2.46 -26.13
C ASP A 282 -19.12 -2.01 -27.56
N HIS A 283 -18.13 -1.98 -28.43
CA HIS A 283 -18.28 -1.75 -29.86
C HIS A 283 -18.18 -3.06 -30.62
#